data_31c2e05968967059eeb6c568edbfc82e
#
_entry.id   31c2e05968967059eeb6c568edbfc82e
#
_cell.length_a   1.000
_cell.length_b   1.000
_cell.length_c   1.000
_cell.angle_alpha   90.00
_cell.angle_beta   90.00
_cell.angle_gamma   90.00
#
_symmetry.space_group_name_H-M   'P 1'
#
loop_
_entity.id
_entity.type
_entity.pdbx_description
1 polymer ?
#
loop_
_entity_poly.entity_id
_entity_poly.type
_entity_poly.pdbx_seq_one_letter_code
_entity_poly.pdbx_strand_id
1 'polypeptide(L)'
;PLRLVGSEMCIRDSYYVIAPAEASANLSRFDGVRYGYRCEDPVNLEDMYKRTRSEGFGEEVKRRIMIGTYALSAGFYDAYYRKAQKIRRLIKDDFDRAFQDVDVIIGPTSPHTAFQLGSKSDPVSMYLEDIYTIAVNLAGLPAASIPVGTADGMPMGMQIIGKYFDEAKI
;
A
#
# COMPACT_ATOMS: atom_id res chain seq x y z
N PRO A 1 17.59 -12.71 14.18
CA PRO A 1 16.28 -12.55 13.54
C PRO A 1 15.76 -11.16 13.88
N LEU A 2 15.62 -10.30 12.85
CA LEU A 2 14.93 -9.02 12.98
C LEU A 2 13.51 -9.30 13.48
N ARG A 3 13.26 -9.09 14.75
CA ARG A 3 11.91 -8.97 15.28
C ARG A 3 11.44 -7.57 14.89
N LEU A 4 10.87 -7.45 13.69
CA LEU A 4 10.06 -6.29 13.34
C LEU A 4 8.96 -6.15 14.39
N VAL A 5 8.74 -4.92 14.84
CA VAL A 5 7.79 -4.59 15.91
C VAL A 5 6.42 -5.18 15.62
N GLY A 6 5.96 -6.01 16.53
CA GLY A 6 4.68 -6.64 16.43
C GLY A 6 4.66 -7.80 15.43
N SER A 7 3.63 -8.59 15.50
CA SER A 7 3.37 -9.62 14.50
C SER A 7 3.22 -8.97 13.12
N GLU A 8 3.55 -9.69 12.06
CA GLU A 8 3.28 -9.31 10.66
C GLU A 8 1.86 -8.78 10.47
N MET A 9 0.93 -9.23 11.30
CA MET A 9 -0.44 -8.74 11.38
C MET A 9 -0.53 -7.24 11.68
N CYS A 10 0.27 -6.70 12.63
CA CYS A 10 0.25 -5.27 12.96
C CYS A 10 0.77 -4.39 11.81
N ILE A 11 1.77 -4.86 11.08
CA ILE A 11 2.33 -4.15 9.91
C ILE A 11 1.27 -4.07 8.82
N ARG A 12 0.68 -5.21 8.47
CA ARG A 12 -0.37 -5.31 7.46
C ARG A 12 -1.58 -4.46 7.84
N ASP A 13 -2.09 -4.59 9.06
CA ASP A 13 -3.27 -3.86 9.51
C ASP A 13 -3.03 -2.34 9.48
N SER A 14 -1.81 -1.90 9.83
CA SER A 14 -1.45 -0.48 9.74
C SER A 14 -1.45 0.03 8.30
N TYR A 15 -0.96 -0.75 7.35
CA TYR A 15 -0.99 -0.41 5.93
C TYR A 15 -2.43 -0.24 5.42
N TYR A 16 -3.31 -1.22 5.72
CA TYR A 16 -4.71 -1.18 5.28
C TYR A 16 -5.57 -0.12 5.95
N VAL A 17 -5.05 0.55 6.96
CA VAL A 17 -5.65 1.78 7.52
C VAL A 17 -5.05 3.02 6.86
N ILE A 18 -3.71 3.12 6.79
CA ILE A 18 -3.02 4.32 6.32
C ILE A 18 -3.20 4.52 4.81
N ALA A 19 -2.93 3.49 4.00
CA ALA A 19 -2.97 3.61 2.55
C ALA A 19 -4.39 3.97 2.02
N PRO A 20 -5.48 3.33 2.47
CA PRO A 20 -6.82 3.76 2.12
C PRO A 20 -7.17 5.16 2.61
N ALA A 21 -6.72 5.58 3.80
CA ALA A 21 -6.95 6.92 4.32
C ALA A 21 -6.26 7.98 3.45
N GLU A 22 -4.99 7.77 3.07
CA GLU A 22 -4.27 8.63 2.15
C GLU A 22 -4.89 8.61 0.73
N ALA A 23 -5.30 7.45 0.23
CA ALA A 23 -5.98 7.32 -1.05
C ALA A 23 -7.30 8.10 -1.06
N SER A 24 -8.13 7.97 -0.02
CA SER A 24 -9.38 8.72 0.12
C SER A 24 -9.15 10.23 0.05
N ALA A 25 -8.16 10.74 0.80
CA ALA A 25 -7.82 12.15 0.82
C ALA A 25 -7.25 12.62 -0.54
N ASN A 26 -6.32 11.89 -1.13
CA ASN A 26 -5.66 12.27 -2.37
C ASN A 26 -6.58 12.17 -3.58
N LEU A 27 -7.39 11.12 -3.68
CA LEU A 27 -8.30 10.89 -4.80
C LEU A 27 -9.57 11.76 -4.75
N SER A 28 -9.80 12.50 -3.66
CA SER A 28 -10.90 13.45 -3.55
C SER A 28 -10.84 14.55 -4.61
N ARG A 29 -9.64 14.89 -5.09
CA ARG A 29 -9.40 15.92 -6.12
C ARG A 29 -9.84 15.52 -7.53
N PHE A 30 -10.03 14.22 -7.79
CA PHE A 30 -10.50 13.73 -9.09
C PHE A 30 -12.04 13.82 -9.14
N ASP A 31 -12.52 15.00 -9.39
CA ASP A 31 -13.93 15.39 -9.31
C ASP A 31 -14.58 15.58 -10.69
N GLY A 32 -13.82 15.41 -11.77
CA GLY A 32 -14.28 15.62 -13.14
C GLY A 32 -14.42 17.10 -13.55
N VAL A 33 -14.05 18.03 -12.65
CA VAL A 33 -14.04 19.47 -12.95
C VAL A 33 -12.62 19.94 -13.20
N ARG A 34 -11.73 19.66 -12.24
CA ARG A 34 -10.30 20.06 -12.30
C ARG A 34 -9.40 18.96 -12.83
N TYR A 35 -9.70 17.72 -12.50
CA TYR A 35 -8.85 16.57 -12.83
C TYR A 35 -9.65 15.32 -13.16
N GLY A 36 -9.05 14.46 -14.00
CA GLY A 36 -9.49 13.11 -14.25
C GLY A 36 -10.69 13.01 -15.20
N TYR A 37 -11.28 11.84 -15.20
CA TYR A 37 -12.46 11.51 -15.99
C TYR A 37 -13.67 12.38 -15.57
N ARG A 38 -14.46 12.78 -16.54
CA ARG A 38 -15.74 13.43 -16.35
C ARG A 38 -16.83 12.65 -17.09
N CYS A 39 -17.95 12.35 -16.42
CA CYS A 39 -19.06 11.66 -17.05
C CYS A 39 -19.69 12.51 -18.17
N GLU A 40 -20.21 11.83 -19.18
CA GLU A 40 -20.91 12.46 -20.30
C GLU A 40 -22.35 12.79 -19.91
N ASP A 41 -22.86 13.91 -20.41
CA ASP A 41 -24.26 14.35 -20.29
C ASP A 41 -24.86 14.23 -18.88
N PRO A 42 -24.29 14.89 -17.86
CA PRO A 42 -24.86 14.88 -16.52
C PRO A 42 -26.17 15.68 -16.45
N VAL A 43 -27.16 15.18 -15.72
CA VAL A 43 -28.44 15.85 -15.54
C VAL A 43 -28.31 17.10 -14.68
N ASN A 44 -27.42 17.08 -13.69
CA ASN A 44 -27.12 18.21 -12.81
C ASN A 44 -25.72 18.02 -12.18
N LEU A 45 -25.31 18.97 -11.34
CA LEU A 45 -23.98 18.96 -10.71
C LEU A 45 -23.78 17.76 -9.77
N GLU A 46 -24.79 17.37 -9.02
CA GLU A 46 -24.71 16.23 -8.11
C GLU A 46 -24.57 14.92 -8.88
N ASP A 47 -25.34 14.75 -9.95
CA ASP A 47 -25.25 13.61 -10.85
C ASP A 47 -23.86 13.54 -11.52
N MET A 48 -23.35 14.68 -11.95
CA MET A 48 -22.00 14.77 -12.52
C MET A 48 -20.95 14.23 -11.54
N TYR A 49 -20.96 14.65 -10.29
CA TYR A 49 -19.98 14.16 -9.30
C TYR A 49 -20.16 12.66 -9.01
N LYS A 50 -21.38 12.21 -8.81
CA LYS A 50 -21.67 10.81 -8.51
C LYS A 50 -21.23 9.89 -9.65
N ARG A 51 -21.65 10.20 -10.88
CA ARG A 51 -21.32 9.39 -12.05
C ARG A 51 -19.84 9.45 -12.40
N THR A 52 -19.23 10.63 -12.39
CA THR A 52 -17.80 10.78 -12.62
C THR A 52 -16.98 9.88 -11.72
N ARG A 53 -17.26 9.85 -10.43
CA ARG A 53 -16.53 9.01 -9.47
C ARG A 53 -16.89 7.53 -9.55
N SER A 54 -18.15 7.23 -9.84
CA SER A 54 -18.61 5.84 -10.02
C SER A 54 -18.05 5.19 -11.29
N GLU A 55 -18.03 5.91 -12.38
CA GLU A 55 -17.56 5.44 -13.70
C GLU A 55 -16.02 5.49 -13.80
N GLY A 56 -15.40 6.53 -13.25
CA GLY A 56 -13.96 6.78 -13.37
C GLY A 56 -13.06 5.97 -12.45
N PHE A 57 -13.59 5.42 -11.35
CA PHE A 57 -12.82 4.58 -10.42
C PHE A 57 -13.23 3.11 -10.52
N GLY A 58 -12.22 2.23 -10.60
CA GLY A 58 -12.44 0.79 -10.50
C GLY A 58 -12.95 0.36 -9.11
N GLU A 59 -13.51 -0.85 -9.02
CA GLU A 59 -14.15 -1.35 -7.79
C GLU A 59 -13.22 -1.39 -6.58
N GLU A 60 -11.97 -1.82 -6.74
CA GLU A 60 -11.00 -1.85 -5.64
C GLU A 60 -10.64 -0.44 -5.14
N VAL A 61 -10.50 0.52 -6.05
CA VAL A 61 -10.23 1.92 -5.68
C VAL A 61 -11.41 2.51 -4.91
N LYS A 62 -12.64 2.26 -5.35
CA LYS A 62 -13.87 2.68 -4.65
C LYS A 62 -13.91 2.09 -3.24
N ARG A 63 -13.60 0.80 -3.10
CA ARG A 63 -13.53 0.12 -1.80
C ARG A 63 -12.52 0.80 -0.87
N ARG A 64 -11.30 1.08 -1.36
CA ARG A 64 -10.25 1.75 -0.57
C ARG A 64 -10.64 3.17 -0.18
N ILE A 65 -11.29 3.93 -1.07
CA ILE A 65 -11.81 5.26 -0.76
C ILE A 65 -12.83 5.20 0.38
N MET A 66 -13.75 4.23 0.35
CA MET A 66 -14.76 4.07 1.40
C MET A 66 -14.14 3.68 2.74
N ILE A 67 -13.23 2.71 2.76
CA ILE A 67 -12.49 2.30 3.97
C ILE A 67 -11.70 3.48 4.53
N GLY A 68 -11.01 4.22 3.69
CA GLY A 68 -10.23 5.40 4.09
C GLY A 68 -11.09 6.51 4.68
N THR A 69 -12.23 6.80 4.06
CA THR A 69 -13.20 7.77 4.56
C THR A 69 -13.73 7.36 5.94
N TYR A 70 -14.03 6.08 6.13
CA TYR A 70 -14.44 5.55 7.42
C TYR A 70 -13.35 5.70 8.48
N ALA A 71 -12.10 5.31 8.16
CA ALA A 71 -10.97 5.40 9.08
C ALA A 71 -10.65 6.85 9.50
N LEU A 72 -10.96 7.84 8.65
CA LEU A 72 -10.78 9.27 8.93
C LEU A 72 -11.99 9.93 9.60
N SER A 73 -13.11 9.22 9.76
CA SER A 73 -14.32 9.79 10.35
C SER A 73 -14.20 9.96 11.86
N ALA A 74 -15.07 10.82 12.42
CA ALA A 74 -15.12 11.09 13.86
C ALA A 74 -15.36 9.80 14.66
N GLY A 75 -14.58 9.62 15.71
CA GLY A 75 -14.61 8.43 16.58
C GLY A 75 -13.70 7.29 16.11
N PHE A 76 -13.37 7.18 14.84
CA PHE A 76 -12.48 6.15 14.28
C PHE A 76 -11.07 6.67 14.01
N TYR A 77 -10.90 7.97 13.80
CA TYR A 77 -9.61 8.59 13.55
C TYR A 77 -8.57 8.27 14.64
N ASP A 78 -8.92 8.47 15.90
CA ASP A 78 -7.98 8.21 17.01
C ASP A 78 -7.77 6.71 17.26
N ALA A 79 -8.83 5.92 17.15
CA ALA A 79 -8.78 4.48 17.38
C ALA A 79 -7.98 3.72 16.33
N TYR A 80 -8.05 4.12 15.07
CA TYR A 80 -7.44 3.41 13.95
C TYR A 80 -6.30 4.20 13.31
N TYR A 81 -6.57 5.38 12.75
CA TYR A 81 -5.58 6.10 11.96
C TYR A 81 -4.38 6.56 12.79
N ARG A 82 -4.62 7.23 13.93
CA ARG A 82 -3.52 7.66 14.82
C ARG A 82 -2.73 6.49 15.41
N LYS A 83 -3.40 5.37 15.72
CA LYS A 83 -2.73 4.15 16.18
C LYS A 83 -1.84 3.57 15.08
N ALA A 84 -2.34 3.47 13.86
CA ALA A 84 -1.57 3.00 12.70
C ALA A 84 -0.36 3.89 12.41
N GLN A 85 -0.48 5.22 12.53
CA GLN A 85 0.65 6.14 12.40
C GLN A 85 1.73 5.93 13.47
N LYS A 86 1.34 5.63 14.70
CA LYS A 86 2.32 5.28 15.76
C LYS A 86 3.05 3.97 15.45
N ILE A 87 2.34 2.97 14.95
CA ILE A 87 2.94 1.70 14.52
C ILE A 87 3.87 1.92 13.34
N ARG A 88 3.48 2.74 12.35
CA ARG A 88 4.34 3.13 11.22
C ARG A 88 5.68 3.69 11.71
N ARG A 89 5.68 4.53 12.73
CA ARG A 89 6.91 5.07 13.32
C ARG A 89 7.79 3.98 13.92
N LEU A 90 7.20 3.01 14.64
CA LEU A 90 7.95 1.90 15.22
C LEU A 90 8.56 1.00 14.15
N ILE A 91 7.83 0.75 13.04
CA ILE A 91 8.35 0.02 11.89
C ILE A 91 9.60 0.72 11.33
N LYS A 92 9.51 2.04 11.13
CA LYS A 92 10.67 2.82 10.66
C LYS A 92 11.85 2.73 11.63
N ASP A 93 11.63 2.87 12.93
CA ASP A 93 12.68 2.80 13.94
C ASP A 93 13.37 1.42 13.97
N ASP A 94 12.66 0.33 13.61
CA ASP A 94 13.25 -1.00 13.46
C ASP A 94 14.20 -1.10 12.28
N PHE A 95 13.82 -0.56 11.13
CA PHE A 95 14.73 -0.46 9.98
C PHE A 95 15.92 0.45 10.26
N ASP A 96 15.72 1.59 10.89
CA ASP A 96 16.79 2.52 11.25
C ASP A 96 17.83 1.85 12.18
N ARG A 97 17.39 0.98 13.12
CA ARG A 97 18.29 0.17 13.95
C ARG A 97 19.05 -0.87 13.13
N ALA A 98 18.36 -1.61 12.26
CA ALA A 98 19.01 -2.61 11.41
C ALA A 98 20.10 -1.99 10.53
N PHE A 99 19.83 -0.82 9.99
CA PHE A 99 20.80 -0.10 9.16
C PHE A 99 22.00 0.51 9.92
N GLN A 100 22.06 0.39 11.24
CA GLN A 100 23.31 0.69 11.97
C GLN A 100 24.39 -0.37 11.73
N ASP A 101 23.96 -1.63 11.47
CA ASP A 101 24.85 -2.78 11.34
C ASP A 101 25.03 -3.24 9.89
N VAL A 102 24.15 -2.83 8.96
CA VAL A 102 24.19 -3.27 7.56
C VAL A 102 24.04 -2.10 6.58
N ASP A 103 24.54 -2.26 5.37
CA ASP A 103 24.42 -1.27 4.30
C ASP A 103 23.13 -1.40 3.52
N VAL A 104 22.70 -2.64 3.24
CA VAL A 104 21.47 -2.98 2.53
C VAL A 104 20.80 -4.18 3.19
N ILE A 105 19.48 -4.27 3.00
CA ILE A 105 18.69 -5.45 3.40
C ILE A 105 18.15 -6.10 2.14
N ILE A 106 18.27 -7.41 2.03
CA ILE A 106 17.76 -8.16 0.88
C ILE A 106 16.73 -9.20 1.33
N GLY A 107 15.76 -9.46 0.45
CA GLY A 107 14.73 -10.48 0.70
C GLY A 107 13.90 -10.76 -0.57
N PRO A 108 12.99 -11.73 -0.52
CA PRO A 108 12.07 -11.94 -1.64
C PRO A 108 11.15 -10.72 -1.83
N THR A 109 10.78 -10.43 -3.09
CA THR A 109 9.83 -9.36 -3.38
C THR A 109 8.39 -9.79 -3.08
N SER A 110 8.05 -11.04 -3.39
CA SER A 110 6.73 -11.62 -3.10
C SER A 110 6.89 -13.05 -2.55
N PRO A 111 5.88 -13.56 -1.82
CA PRO A 111 5.95 -14.90 -1.23
C PRO A 111 5.83 -16.03 -2.27
N HIS A 112 5.25 -15.76 -3.42
CA HIS A 112 5.00 -16.74 -4.47
C HIS A 112 5.40 -16.20 -5.84
N THR A 113 5.53 -17.12 -6.82
CA THR A 113 5.60 -16.78 -8.24
C THR A 113 4.24 -16.26 -8.74
N ALA A 114 4.19 -15.73 -9.96
CA ALA A 114 2.94 -15.26 -10.56
C ALA A 114 1.86 -16.37 -10.55
N PHE A 115 0.67 -16.01 -10.11
CA PHE A 115 -0.50 -16.88 -10.08
C PHE A 115 -1.36 -16.69 -11.34
N GLN A 116 -2.23 -17.66 -11.64
CA GLN A 116 -3.15 -17.58 -12.80
C GLN A 116 -4.15 -16.43 -12.61
N LEU A 117 -4.46 -15.75 -13.71
CA LEU A 117 -5.51 -14.71 -13.73
C LEU A 117 -6.84 -15.30 -13.23
N GLY A 118 -7.47 -14.59 -12.29
CA GLY A 118 -8.74 -15.00 -11.70
C GLY A 118 -8.68 -16.14 -10.67
N SER A 119 -7.49 -16.68 -10.35
CA SER A 119 -7.37 -17.77 -9.37
C SER A 119 -7.54 -17.30 -7.91
N LYS A 120 -7.33 -16.01 -7.64
CA LYS A 120 -7.50 -15.42 -6.30
C LYS A 120 -8.77 -14.58 -6.27
N SER A 121 -9.84 -15.15 -5.74
CA SER A 121 -11.13 -14.47 -5.57
C SER A 121 -11.31 -13.84 -4.18
N ASP A 122 -10.53 -14.31 -3.18
CA ASP A 122 -10.57 -13.78 -1.83
C ASP A 122 -9.61 -12.59 -1.67
N PRO A 123 -10.11 -11.40 -1.25
CA PRO A 123 -9.27 -10.22 -1.03
C PRO A 123 -8.10 -10.43 -0.07
N VAL A 124 -8.29 -11.26 0.97
CA VAL A 124 -7.24 -11.51 1.97
C VAL A 124 -6.05 -12.24 1.34
N SER A 125 -6.32 -13.25 0.52
CA SER A 125 -5.27 -14.01 -0.18
C SER A 125 -4.51 -13.14 -1.19
N MET A 126 -5.18 -12.18 -1.83
CA MET A 126 -4.53 -11.20 -2.70
C MET A 126 -3.63 -10.25 -1.90
N TYR A 127 -4.09 -9.79 -0.75
CA TYR A 127 -3.33 -8.86 0.10
C TYR A 127 -2.10 -9.50 0.76
N LEU A 128 -2.05 -10.82 0.91
CA LEU A 128 -0.87 -11.52 1.41
C LEU A 128 0.32 -11.50 0.43
N GLU A 129 0.08 -11.22 -0.85
CA GLU A 129 1.17 -11.11 -1.84
C GLU A 129 2.08 -9.89 -1.59
N ASP A 130 1.59 -8.87 -0.88
CA ASP A 130 2.32 -7.63 -0.60
C ASP A 130 3.11 -7.67 0.72
N ILE A 131 3.10 -8.80 1.43
CA ILE A 131 3.58 -8.89 2.83
C ILE A 131 5.03 -8.43 3.01
N TYR A 132 5.90 -8.64 2.02
CA TYR A 132 7.31 -8.28 2.09
C TYR A 132 7.60 -6.83 1.66
N THR A 133 6.67 -6.16 0.97
CA THR A 133 6.85 -4.80 0.47
C THR A 133 6.16 -3.74 1.33
N ILE A 134 5.12 -4.11 2.07
CA ILE A 134 4.32 -3.20 2.90
C ILE A 134 5.18 -2.47 3.94
N ALA A 135 6.03 -3.19 4.68
CA ALA A 135 6.86 -2.60 5.74
C ALA A 135 7.84 -1.56 5.18
N VAL A 136 8.43 -1.82 4.03
CA VAL A 136 9.39 -0.94 3.34
C VAL A 136 8.69 0.36 2.93
N ASN A 137 7.48 0.25 2.35
CA ASN A 137 6.66 1.41 1.97
C ASN A 137 6.24 2.25 3.19
N LEU A 138 5.81 1.60 4.30
CA LEU A 138 5.46 2.30 5.54
C LEU A 138 6.65 3.01 6.16
N ALA A 139 7.84 2.43 6.09
CA ALA A 139 9.07 3.05 6.57
C ALA A 139 9.58 4.18 5.67
N GLY A 140 9.10 4.26 4.43
CA GLY A 140 9.52 5.27 3.45
C GLY A 140 10.95 5.08 2.94
N LEU A 141 11.35 3.81 2.77
CA LEU A 141 12.70 3.44 2.35
C LEU A 141 12.77 3.23 0.83
N PRO A 142 13.89 3.57 0.19
CA PRO A 142 14.15 3.22 -1.20
C PRO A 142 14.35 1.71 -1.31
N ALA A 143 13.79 1.13 -2.38
CA ALA A 143 13.97 -0.28 -2.68
C ALA A 143 13.85 -0.54 -4.18
N ALA A 144 14.54 -1.56 -4.66
CA ALA A 144 14.45 -2.08 -6.02
C ALA A 144 14.15 -3.58 -5.99
N SER A 145 13.43 -4.07 -7.00
CA SER A 145 13.27 -5.49 -7.25
C SER A 145 14.04 -5.89 -8.49
N ILE A 146 14.91 -6.88 -8.35
CA ILE A 146 15.72 -7.42 -9.45
C ILE A 146 15.37 -8.88 -9.70
N PRO A 147 15.40 -9.36 -10.97
CA PRO A 147 15.20 -10.77 -11.28
C PRO A 147 16.40 -11.59 -10.79
N VAL A 148 16.12 -12.71 -10.09
CA VAL A 148 17.17 -13.59 -9.52
C VAL A 148 17.06 -15.03 -9.99
N GLY A 149 16.19 -15.31 -10.93
CA GLY A 149 15.99 -16.64 -11.49
C GLY A 149 14.53 -16.97 -11.71
N THR A 150 14.25 -18.26 -11.82
CA THR A 150 12.90 -18.78 -12.05
C THR A 150 12.58 -19.92 -11.09
N ALA A 151 11.30 -20.03 -10.68
CA ALA A 151 10.75 -21.20 -10.02
C ALA A 151 9.49 -21.63 -10.79
N ASP A 152 9.37 -22.91 -11.07
CA ASP A 152 8.27 -23.48 -11.87
C ASP A 152 8.06 -22.77 -13.22
N GLY A 153 9.18 -22.35 -13.85
CA GLY A 153 9.17 -21.63 -15.13
C GLY A 153 8.75 -20.15 -15.04
N MET A 154 8.44 -19.63 -13.85
CA MET A 154 8.02 -18.26 -13.62
C MET A 154 9.15 -17.43 -12.99
N PRO A 155 9.32 -16.14 -13.36
CA PRO A 155 10.37 -15.29 -12.82
C PRO A 155 10.18 -15.04 -11.32
N MET A 156 11.31 -14.94 -10.60
CA MET A 156 11.37 -14.53 -9.20
C MET A 156 12.09 -13.21 -9.04
N GLY A 157 11.58 -12.37 -8.15
CA GLY A 157 12.19 -11.10 -7.77
C GLY A 157 12.83 -11.13 -6.37
N MET A 158 14.00 -10.51 -6.25
CA MET A 158 14.64 -10.20 -4.98
C MET A 158 14.57 -8.68 -4.78
N GLN A 159 14.08 -8.24 -3.63
CA GLN A 159 14.15 -6.83 -3.30
C GLN A 159 15.44 -6.50 -2.56
N ILE A 160 15.99 -5.34 -2.89
CA ILE A 160 17.12 -4.71 -2.21
C ILE A 160 16.58 -3.43 -1.59
N ILE A 161 16.76 -3.27 -0.29
CA ILE A 161 16.26 -2.14 0.48
C ILE A 161 17.45 -1.32 0.97
N GLY A 162 17.48 -0.02 0.70
CA GLY A 162 18.52 0.91 1.11
C GLY A 162 18.12 1.81 2.28
N LYS A 163 19.09 2.54 2.81
CA LYS A 163 18.87 3.59 3.80
C LYS A 163 18.07 4.75 3.18
N TYR A 164 17.42 5.50 4.04
CA TYR A 164 16.66 6.68 3.63
C TYR A 164 17.56 7.68 2.89
N PHE A 165 17.17 8.09 1.67
CA PHE A 165 17.96 8.92 0.74
C PHE A 165 19.31 8.33 0.29
N ASP A 166 19.49 7.02 0.30
CA ASP A 166 20.73 6.35 -0.13
C ASP A 166 20.47 5.42 -1.34
N GLU A 167 19.66 5.89 -2.31
CA GLU A 167 19.31 5.18 -3.53
C GLU A 167 20.54 4.77 -4.35
N ALA A 168 21.64 5.51 -4.23
CA ALA A 168 22.88 5.22 -4.96
C ALA A 168 23.54 3.89 -4.57
N LYS A 169 23.13 3.27 -3.46
CA LYS A 169 23.62 1.96 -3.02
C LYS A 169 22.77 0.79 -3.48
N ILE A 170 21.61 1.05 -4.09
CA ILE A 170 20.72 0.05 -4.63
C ILE A 170 20.99 -0.15 -6.11
#